data_637205dfa32cc7c42bff9d4332efedf2
#
_entry.id   637205dfa32cc7c42bff9d4332efedf2
#
_cell.length_a   1.000
_cell.length_b   1.000
_cell.length_c   1.000
_cell.angle_alpha   90.00
_cell.angle_beta   90.00
_cell.angle_gamma   90.00
#
_symmetry.space_group_name_H-M   'P 1'
#
loop_
_entity.id
_entity.type
_entity.pdbx_description
1 polymer ?
#
loop_
_entity_poly.entity_id
_entity_poly.type
_entity_poly.pdbx_seq_one_letter_code
_entity_poly.pdbx_strand_id
1 'polypeptide(L)'
;MRIRTVGKTGLQVTELCVGTSAIGSMPGTYGYSVGEDQALDTQRLVSRGPIRFIDTSNEYGVDGSSERLIGTVLRELGGVPEGFLVATKVDPDSTGDFSGRRVHASVVESQTRLHMDRLPLVYLHDPERIS
;
A
#
# COMPACT_ATOMS: atom_id res chain seq x y z
N MET A 1 11.21 5.07 -18.01
CA MET A 1 10.82 6.02 -16.94
C MET A 1 12.05 6.33 -16.09
N ARG A 2 12.21 7.57 -15.62
CA ARG A 2 13.35 7.95 -14.77
C ARG A 2 13.23 7.32 -13.38
N ILE A 3 14.38 6.95 -12.81
CA ILE A 3 14.49 6.42 -11.45
C ILE A 3 15.01 7.53 -10.53
N ARG A 4 14.51 7.58 -9.33
CA ARG A 4 14.89 8.52 -8.27
C ARG A 4 15.24 7.77 -6.99
N THR A 5 16.14 8.33 -6.21
CA THR A 5 16.43 7.81 -4.87
C THR A 5 15.49 8.48 -3.86
N VAL A 6 14.89 7.68 -2.99
CA VAL A 6 14.02 8.18 -1.91
C VAL A 6 14.90 8.77 -0.80
N GLY A 7 15.08 10.09 -0.83
CA GLY A 7 15.88 10.80 0.16
C GLY A 7 17.26 10.18 0.35
N LYS A 8 17.62 9.84 1.60
CA LYS A 8 18.89 9.19 1.99
C LYS A 8 18.75 7.69 2.25
N THR A 9 17.63 7.07 1.86
CA THR A 9 17.34 5.65 2.18
C THR A 9 18.11 4.66 1.31
N GLY A 10 18.60 5.09 0.15
CA GLY A 10 19.17 4.21 -0.88
C GLY A 10 18.11 3.50 -1.74
N LEU A 11 16.82 3.57 -1.40
CA LEU A 11 15.75 2.97 -2.17
C LEU A 11 15.58 3.68 -3.52
N GLN A 12 15.44 2.88 -4.58
CA GLN A 12 15.25 3.37 -5.94
C GLN A 12 13.78 3.21 -6.33
N VAL A 13 13.16 4.26 -6.85
CA VAL A 13 11.75 4.26 -7.27
C VAL A 13 11.60 4.94 -8.62
N THR A 14 10.55 4.60 -9.35
CA THR A 14 10.13 5.41 -10.50
C THR A 14 9.66 6.79 -10.03
N GLU A 15 9.88 7.82 -10.85
CA GLU A 15 9.47 9.22 -10.53
C GLU A 15 7.94 9.39 -10.44
N LEU A 16 7.18 8.43 -10.98
CA LEU A 16 5.73 8.31 -10.78
C LEU A 16 5.44 7.15 -9.84
N CYS A 17 4.41 7.32 -9.04
CA CYS A 17 3.90 6.34 -8.10
C CYS A 17 2.43 6.06 -8.40
N VAL A 18 1.98 4.83 -8.22
CA VAL A 18 0.55 4.47 -8.27
C VAL A 18 -0.01 4.50 -6.86
N GLY A 19 -0.89 5.46 -6.58
CA GLY A 19 -1.70 5.47 -5.36
C GLY A 19 -2.87 4.50 -5.48
N THR A 20 -3.15 3.74 -4.43
CA THR A 20 -4.08 2.61 -4.47
C THR A 20 -5.33 2.77 -3.60
N SER A 21 -5.57 3.93 -3.02
CA SER A 21 -6.76 4.17 -2.19
C SER A 21 -8.06 3.93 -2.96
N ALA A 22 -8.13 4.33 -4.24
CA ALA A 22 -9.30 4.14 -5.07
C ALA A 22 -9.63 2.65 -5.32
N ILE A 23 -8.61 1.79 -5.52
CA ILE A 23 -8.84 0.35 -5.74
C ILE A 23 -9.26 -0.38 -4.46
N GLY A 24 -9.05 0.21 -3.29
CA GLY A 24 -9.57 -0.28 -2.02
C GLY A 24 -11.09 -0.14 -1.88
N SER A 25 -11.77 0.46 -2.88
CA SER A 25 -13.20 0.76 -2.87
C SER A 25 -13.62 1.61 -1.68
N MET A 26 -13.35 2.91 -1.76
CA MET A 26 -13.66 3.90 -0.73
C MET A 26 -14.78 4.86 -1.22
N PRO A 27 -16.05 4.41 -1.33
CA PRO A 27 -17.13 5.20 -1.92
C PRO A 27 -17.46 6.48 -1.13
N GLY A 28 -17.22 6.47 0.19
CA GLY A 28 -17.37 7.67 1.01
C GLY A 28 -16.38 8.79 0.67
N THR A 29 -15.22 8.43 0.11
CA THR A 29 -14.17 9.38 -0.28
C THR A 29 -14.30 9.79 -1.76
N TYR A 30 -14.56 8.83 -2.65
CA TYR A 30 -14.51 9.03 -4.09
C TYR A 30 -15.88 9.15 -4.78
N GLY A 31 -16.97 8.84 -4.08
CA GLY A 31 -18.32 8.85 -4.65
C GLY A 31 -18.64 7.67 -5.57
N TYR A 32 -17.75 6.68 -5.68
CA TYR A 32 -17.95 5.46 -6.46
C TYR A 32 -17.30 4.25 -5.78
N SER A 33 -17.77 3.05 -6.14
CA SER A 33 -17.18 1.79 -5.71
C SER A 33 -16.38 1.15 -6.84
N VAL A 34 -15.34 0.40 -6.49
CA VAL A 34 -14.55 -0.42 -7.42
C VAL A 34 -14.79 -1.88 -7.09
N GLY A 35 -15.20 -2.68 -8.06
CA GLY A 35 -15.38 -4.12 -7.89
C GLY A 35 -14.04 -4.84 -7.74
N GLU A 36 -14.02 -5.94 -7.02
CA GLU A 36 -12.81 -6.70 -6.71
C GLU A 36 -12.08 -7.16 -8.00
N ASP A 37 -12.81 -7.70 -8.98
CA ASP A 37 -12.22 -8.14 -10.26
C ASP A 37 -11.53 -6.98 -10.97
N GLN A 38 -12.19 -5.80 -11.03
CA GLN A 38 -11.61 -4.62 -11.65
C GLN A 38 -10.36 -4.13 -10.90
N ALA A 39 -10.38 -4.19 -9.58
CA ALA A 39 -9.23 -3.81 -8.75
C ALA A 39 -8.05 -4.76 -8.97
N LEU A 40 -8.29 -6.08 -9.00
CA LEU A 40 -7.28 -7.10 -9.28
C LEU A 40 -6.68 -6.93 -10.68
N ASP A 41 -7.51 -6.73 -11.70
CA ASP A 41 -7.03 -6.54 -13.08
C ASP A 41 -6.21 -5.24 -13.20
N THR A 42 -6.64 -4.17 -12.55
CA THR A 42 -5.88 -2.92 -12.48
C THR A 42 -4.51 -3.17 -11.84
N GLN A 43 -4.47 -3.88 -10.72
CA GLN A 43 -3.22 -4.16 -10.03
C GLN A 43 -2.29 -5.09 -10.84
N ARG A 44 -2.84 -6.07 -11.56
CA ARG A 44 -2.07 -6.92 -12.50
C ARG A 44 -1.45 -6.09 -13.63
N LEU A 45 -2.19 -5.13 -14.19
CA LEU A 45 -1.67 -4.20 -15.19
C LEU A 45 -0.57 -3.30 -14.64
N VAL A 46 -0.75 -2.75 -13.45
CA VAL A 46 0.28 -1.94 -12.76
C VAL A 46 1.56 -2.76 -12.58
N SER A 47 1.44 -4.01 -12.13
CA SER A 47 2.61 -4.88 -11.86
C SER A 47 3.42 -5.23 -13.11
N ARG A 48 2.81 -5.16 -14.30
CA ARG A 48 3.45 -5.36 -15.61
C ARG A 48 3.85 -4.07 -16.31
N GLY A 49 3.41 -2.93 -15.74
CA GLY A 49 3.62 -1.60 -16.31
C GLY A 49 5.02 -1.05 -16.06
N PRO A 50 5.29 0.15 -16.60
CA PRO A 50 6.56 0.83 -16.43
C PRO A 50 6.73 1.51 -15.06
N ILE A 51 5.64 1.72 -14.30
CA ILE A 51 5.69 2.30 -12.96
C ILE A 51 6.00 1.17 -11.97
N ARG A 52 7.08 1.34 -11.21
CA ARG A 52 7.63 0.35 -10.28
C ARG A 52 7.50 0.79 -8.81
N PHE A 53 6.58 1.70 -8.55
CA PHE A 53 6.34 2.24 -7.22
C PHE A 53 4.86 2.31 -6.93
N ILE A 54 4.43 1.63 -5.88
CA ILE A 54 3.05 1.62 -5.37
C ILE A 54 3.05 2.26 -3.98
N ASP A 55 2.03 3.08 -3.73
CA ASP A 55 1.69 3.63 -2.42
C ASP A 55 0.31 3.12 -2.00
N THR A 56 0.26 2.41 -0.90
CA THR A 56 -0.95 1.92 -0.25
C THR A 56 -1.02 2.35 1.21
N SER A 57 -2.01 1.88 1.96
CA SER A 57 -2.16 2.11 3.39
C SER A 57 -2.91 0.96 4.05
N ASN A 58 -2.62 0.75 5.31
CA ASN A 58 -3.34 -0.17 6.20
C ASN A 58 -4.85 0.16 6.27
N GLU A 59 -5.23 1.45 6.12
CA GLU A 59 -6.60 1.97 6.23
C GLU A 59 -7.34 2.04 4.88
N TYR A 60 -6.68 1.76 3.74
CA TYR A 60 -7.35 1.90 2.44
C TYR A 60 -8.35 0.78 2.18
N GLY A 61 -9.64 1.16 2.22
CA GLY A 61 -10.79 0.30 2.04
C GLY A 61 -11.16 -0.52 3.28
N VAL A 62 -12.25 -1.28 3.18
CA VAL A 62 -12.74 -2.08 4.30
C VAL A 62 -11.70 -3.15 4.67
N ASP A 63 -11.31 -3.17 5.94
CA ASP A 63 -10.30 -4.10 6.48
C ASP A 63 -8.98 -4.14 5.67
N GLY A 64 -8.53 -3.03 5.12
CA GLY A 64 -7.32 -2.96 4.32
C GLY A 64 -7.44 -3.71 2.98
N SER A 65 -8.59 -3.61 2.33
CA SER A 65 -8.85 -4.29 1.06
C SER A 65 -7.82 -3.95 -0.02
N SER A 66 -7.31 -2.71 -0.06
CA SER A 66 -6.25 -2.31 -0.99
C SER A 66 -4.98 -3.16 -0.80
N GLU A 67 -4.51 -3.33 0.43
CA GLU A 67 -3.34 -4.18 0.72
C GLU A 67 -3.59 -5.64 0.38
N ARG A 68 -4.80 -6.17 0.66
CA ARG A 68 -5.14 -7.56 0.31
C ARG A 68 -5.15 -7.81 -1.19
N LEU A 69 -5.70 -6.88 -1.98
CA LEU A 69 -5.69 -6.96 -3.44
C LEU A 69 -4.27 -6.95 -4.01
N ILE A 70 -3.42 -6.05 -3.51
CA ILE A 70 -2.01 -6.01 -3.88
C ILE A 70 -1.32 -7.32 -3.50
N GLY A 71 -1.50 -7.79 -2.27
CA GLY A 71 -0.91 -9.04 -1.78
C GLY A 71 -1.35 -10.27 -2.58
N THR A 72 -2.61 -10.32 -3.03
CA THR A 72 -3.10 -11.37 -3.93
C THR A 72 -2.31 -11.39 -5.23
N VAL A 73 -2.13 -10.24 -5.87
CA VAL A 73 -1.37 -10.14 -7.12
C VAL A 73 0.12 -10.43 -6.90
N LEU A 74 0.71 -9.96 -5.81
CA LEU A 74 2.11 -10.29 -5.49
C LEU A 74 2.31 -11.79 -5.31
N ARG A 75 1.36 -12.47 -4.66
CA ARG A 75 1.41 -13.94 -4.52
C ARG A 75 1.26 -14.66 -5.85
N GLU A 76 0.38 -14.20 -6.75
CA GLU A 76 0.26 -14.73 -8.12
C GLU A 76 1.57 -14.61 -8.89
N LEU A 77 2.36 -13.56 -8.62
CA LEU A 77 3.65 -13.30 -9.27
C LEU A 77 4.83 -14.04 -8.60
N GLY A 78 4.59 -14.74 -7.50
CA GLY A 78 5.64 -15.41 -6.73
C GLY A 78 6.45 -14.47 -5.82
N GLY A 79 5.95 -13.27 -5.54
CA GLY A 79 6.56 -12.25 -4.71
C GLY A 79 6.60 -10.87 -5.36
N VAL A 80 7.32 -9.95 -4.74
CA VAL A 80 7.51 -8.60 -5.28
C VAL A 80 8.45 -8.67 -6.50
N PRO A 81 8.02 -8.18 -7.68
CA PRO A 81 8.89 -8.19 -8.86
C PRO A 81 10.17 -7.38 -8.65
N GLU A 82 11.25 -7.78 -9.31
CA GLU A 82 12.53 -7.08 -9.23
C GLU A 82 12.39 -5.59 -9.62
N GLY A 83 12.99 -4.71 -8.81
CA GLY A 83 12.93 -3.27 -8.98
C GLY A 83 11.57 -2.65 -8.64
N PHE A 84 10.62 -3.42 -8.10
CA PHE A 84 9.33 -2.93 -7.65
C PHE A 84 9.38 -2.56 -6.16
N LEU A 85 8.79 -1.45 -5.79
CA LEU A 85 8.68 -1.01 -4.40
C LEU A 85 7.22 -0.80 -4.03
N VAL A 86 6.80 -1.43 -2.94
CA VAL A 86 5.50 -1.19 -2.31
C VAL A 86 5.76 -0.44 -1.00
N ALA A 87 5.22 0.78 -0.92
CA ALA A 87 5.15 1.54 0.31
C ALA A 87 3.76 1.39 0.92
N THR A 88 3.69 1.33 2.24
CA THR A 88 2.44 1.40 2.99
C THR A 88 2.53 2.40 4.13
N LYS A 89 1.47 2.51 4.92
CA LYS A 89 1.41 3.46 6.03
C LYS A 89 0.93 2.75 7.28
N VAL A 90 1.41 3.21 8.43
CA VAL A 90 0.86 2.81 9.73
C VAL A 90 -0.28 3.75 10.10
N ASP A 91 -1.38 3.17 10.52
CA ASP A 91 -2.63 3.85 10.79
C ASP A 91 -3.10 3.63 12.24
N PRO A 92 -3.86 4.58 12.82
CA PRO A 92 -4.52 4.36 14.10
C PRO A 92 -5.54 3.22 13.98
N ASP A 93 -6.03 2.74 15.10
CA ASP A 93 -7.21 1.88 15.10
C ASP A 93 -8.51 2.72 15.07
N SER A 94 -9.66 2.04 15.09
CA SER A 94 -10.98 2.67 15.06
C SER A 94 -11.27 3.58 16.26
N THR A 95 -10.48 3.50 17.33
CA THR A 95 -10.58 4.37 18.51
C THR A 95 -9.65 5.59 18.42
N GLY A 96 -8.81 5.67 17.39
CA GLY A 96 -7.78 6.69 17.23
C GLY A 96 -6.49 6.41 18.00
N ASP A 97 -6.31 5.19 18.52
CA ASP A 97 -5.05 4.79 19.19
C ASP A 97 -3.91 4.76 18.18
N PHE A 98 -2.89 5.57 18.42
CA PHE A 98 -1.64 5.65 17.65
C PHE A 98 -0.43 5.34 18.52
N SER A 99 -0.62 4.55 19.58
CA SER A 99 0.46 4.09 20.45
C SER A 99 1.50 3.26 19.71
N GLY A 100 2.72 3.14 20.26
CA GLY A 100 3.75 2.27 19.68
C GLY A 100 3.29 0.82 19.50
N ARG A 101 2.42 0.32 20.38
CA ARG A 101 1.78 -1.00 20.24
C ARG A 101 0.88 -1.04 19.00
N ARG A 102 0.07 -0.01 18.75
CA ARG A 102 -0.79 0.06 17.57
C ARG A 102 0.03 0.16 16.29
N VAL A 103 1.07 1.00 16.28
CA VAL A 103 2.01 1.10 15.15
C VAL A 103 2.61 -0.26 14.80
N HIS A 104 3.07 -1.00 15.81
CA HIS A 104 3.59 -2.36 15.59
C HIS A 104 2.51 -3.30 15.04
N ALA A 105 1.30 -3.27 15.58
CA ALA A 105 0.19 -4.08 15.07
C ALA A 105 -0.13 -3.74 13.61
N SER A 106 -0.19 -2.45 13.25
CA SER A 106 -0.43 -1.99 11.88
C SER A 106 0.64 -2.53 10.91
N VAL A 107 1.91 -2.56 11.30
CA VAL A 107 2.98 -3.15 10.49
C VAL A 107 2.72 -4.65 10.25
N VAL A 108 2.39 -5.40 11.29
CA VAL A 108 2.13 -6.86 11.18
C VAL A 108 0.89 -7.14 10.31
N GLU A 109 -0.16 -6.35 10.45
CA GLU A 109 -1.36 -6.43 9.60
C GLU A 109 -0.99 -6.22 8.12
N SER A 110 -0.22 -5.16 7.82
CA SER A 110 0.23 -4.86 6.46
C SER A 110 1.12 -5.96 5.88
N GLN A 111 2.07 -6.49 6.66
CA GLN A 111 2.90 -7.62 6.23
C GLN A 111 2.05 -8.83 5.86
N THR A 112 1.05 -9.14 6.68
CA THR A 112 0.14 -10.27 6.46
C THR A 112 -0.69 -10.08 5.19
N ARG A 113 -1.30 -8.89 5.01
CA ARG A 113 -2.16 -8.58 3.87
C ARG A 113 -1.40 -8.51 2.55
N LEU A 114 -0.20 -7.92 2.58
CA LEU A 114 0.67 -7.77 1.41
C LEU A 114 1.46 -9.05 1.07
N HIS A 115 1.45 -10.07 1.96
CA HIS A 115 2.31 -11.25 1.87
C HIS A 115 3.80 -10.90 1.72
N MET A 116 4.26 -9.94 2.53
CA MET A 116 5.63 -9.45 2.54
C MET A 116 6.25 -9.59 3.93
N ASP A 117 7.36 -10.30 4.06
CA ASP A 117 8.09 -10.43 5.34
C ASP A 117 8.73 -9.11 5.78
N ARG A 118 9.04 -8.23 4.83
CA ARG A 118 9.65 -6.92 5.08
C ARG A 118 8.93 -5.84 4.28
N LEU A 119 8.62 -4.74 4.94
CA LEU A 119 8.09 -3.53 4.32
C LEU A 119 9.25 -2.56 4.09
N PRO A 120 9.68 -2.33 2.83
CA PRO A 120 10.86 -1.51 2.55
C PRO A 120 10.68 -0.03 2.88
N LEU A 121 9.45 0.46 2.82
CA LEU A 121 9.11 1.85 3.08
C LEU A 121 7.74 1.92 3.76
N VAL A 122 7.70 2.55 4.92
CA VAL A 122 6.48 2.75 5.71
C VAL A 122 6.40 4.22 6.11
N TYR A 123 5.24 4.81 5.92
CA TYR A 123 4.95 6.18 6.36
C TYR A 123 4.12 6.18 7.63
N LEU A 124 4.25 7.23 8.42
CA LEU A 124 3.28 7.59 9.45
C LEU A 124 2.12 8.33 8.75
N HIS A 125 0.91 7.75 8.76
CA HIS A 125 -0.23 8.31 8.03
C HIS A 125 -0.86 9.45 8.81
N ASP A 126 -1.14 10.56 8.13
CA ASP A 126 -1.85 11.73 8.68
C ASP A 126 -1.36 12.07 10.11
N PRO A 127 -0.07 12.38 10.31
CA PRO A 127 0.50 12.56 11.65
C PRO A 127 -0.14 13.72 12.42
N GLU A 128 -0.82 14.63 11.75
CA GLU A 128 -1.61 15.71 12.36
C GLU A 128 -2.85 15.22 13.13
N ARG A 129 -3.26 13.96 12.89
CA ARG A 129 -4.37 13.31 13.63
C ARG A 129 -3.93 12.79 15.00
N ILE A 130 -2.63 12.85 15.31
CA ILE A 130 -2.06 12.45 16.60
C ILE A 130 -2.13 13.66 17.51
N SER A 131 -3.01 13.63 18.48
CA SER A 131 -3.14 14.67 19.53
C SER A 131 -2.33 14.30 20.76
#